data_6eedd3ab8bf79d66e17f7a98f66a20fd
#
_entry.id   6eedd3ab8bf79d66e17f7a98f66a20fd
#
_cell.length_a   1.000
_cell.length_b   1.000
_cell.length_c   1.000
_cell.angle_alpha   90.00
_cell.angle_beta   90.00
_cell.angle_gamma   90.00
#
_symmetry.space_group_name_H-M   'P 1'
#
loop_
_entity.id
_entity.type
_entity.pdbx_description
1 polymer ?
#
loop_
_entity_poly.entity_id
_entity_poly.type
_entity_poly.pdbx_seq_one_letter_code
_entity_poly.pdbx_strand_id
1 'polypeptide(L)'
;PDFQIDKDKEQKLLLEHDRIVIQFPIYWWSMTPLLKKWLDDVLEYQFAYGSKGDKLKGKDLMLICSAGGQAKNYSGFDMFATVPEILKPFQLTANLAQMNYAQPLYMFNADACADDEVEKYGKSWARVIDDETRGNGLNFANAKIRDELDEVYEQLGLA
;
A
#
# COMPACT_ATOMS: atom_id res chain seq x y z
N PRO A 1 20.48 -3.59 7.74
CA PRO A 1 20.28 -2.21 7.27
C PRO A 1 20.79 -1.26 8.34
N ASP A 2 21.48 -0.21 7.91
CA ASP A 2 22.03 0.83 8.80
C ASP A 2 21.01 1.94 9.11
N PHE A 3 19.78 1.82 8.64
CA PHE A 3 18.70 2.81 8.76
C PHE A 3 19.08 4.20 8.21
N GLN A 4 20.06 4.27 7.29
CA GLN A 4 20.41 5.49 6.57
C GLN A 4 19.46 5.66 5.37
N ILE A 5 18.73 6.77 5.34
CA ILE A 5 17.83 7.12 4.24
C ILE A 5 18.46 8.29 3.49
N ASP A 6 18.71 8.13 2.20
CA ASP A 6 19.10 9.23 1.31
C ASP A 6 17.82 9.99 0.91
N LYS A 7 17.43 10.93 1.76
CA LYS A 7 16.21 11.70 1.60
C LYS A 7 16.11 12.38 0.23
N ASP A 8 17.17 13.00 -0.23
CA ASP A 8 17.14 13.78 -1.48
C ASP A 8 16.91 12.86 -2.69
N LYS A 9 17.53 11.69 -2.68
CA LYS A 9 17.29 10.65 -3.68
C LYS A 9 15.85 10.14 -3.64
N GLU A 10 15.33 9.84 -2.46
CA GLU A 10 13.97 9.35 -2.29
C GLU A 10 12.93 10.38 -2.71
N GLN A 11 13.10 11.65 -2.31
CA GLN A 11 12.22 12.74 -2.74
C GLN A 11 12.26 12.94 -4.25
N LYS A 12 13.44 12.85 -4.89
CA LYS A 12 13.56 12.91 -6.34
C LYS A 12 12.76 11.78 -7.01
N LEU A 13 12.87 10.54 -6.55
CA LEU A 13 12.10 9.42 -7.06
C LEU A 13 10.59 9.66 -6.91
N LEU A 14 10.15 10.18 -5.77
CA LEU A 14 8.74 10.52 -5.56
C LEU A 14 8.23 11.57 -6.56
N LEU A 15 9.08 12.52 -6.94
CA LEU A 15 8.71 13.56 -7.92
C LEU A 15 8.60 13.00 -9.34
N GLU A 16 9.44 12.04 -9.69
CA GLU A 16 9.53 11.44 -11.02
C GLU A 16 8.37 10.47 -11.35
N HIS A 17 7.61 10.00 -10.35
CA HIS A 17 6.57 9.00 -10.50
C HIS A 17 5.20 9.54 -10.09
N ASP A 18 4.16 9.12 -10.79
CA ASP A 18 2.76 9.49 -10.50
C ASP A 18 2.11 8.52 -9.51
N ARG A 19 2.57 7.28 -9.47
CA ARG A 19 2.08 6.25 -8.56
C ARG A 19 3.22 5.75 -7.67
N ILE A 20 2.99 5.81 -6.38
CA ILE A 20 3.91 5.37 -5.34
C ILE A 20 3.36 4.08 -4.73
N VAL A 21 4.10 3.00 -4.89
CA VAL A 21 3.73 1.68 -4.32
C VAL A 21 4.65 1.40 -3.15
N ILE A 22 4.08 1.21 -1.98
CA ILE A 22 4.81 0.83 -0.76
C ILE A 22 4.48 -0.62 -0.43
N GLN A 23 5.49 -1.50 -0.55
CA GLN A 23 5.35 -2.92 -0.23
C GLN A 23 6.06 -3.25 1.08
N PHE A 24 5.34 -3.87 2.02
CA PHE A 24 5.89 -4.22 3.34
C PHE A 24 5.10 -5.34 4.03
N PRO A 25 5.75 -6.11 4.92
CA PRO A 25 5.04 -7.04 5.79
C PRO A 25 4.41 -6.29 6.97
N ILE A 26 3.20 -6.68 7.35
CA ILE A 26 2.56 -6.19 8.58
C ILE A 26 3.23 -6.88 9.76
N TYR A 27 3.97 -6.13 10.56
CA TYR A 27 4.58 -6.59 11.79
C TYR A 27 3.96 -5.88 12.99
N TRP A 28 3.52 -6.67 13.96
CA TRP A 28 2.87 -6.15 15.17
C TRP A 28 1.75 -5.15 14.85
N TRP A 29 0.89 -5.54 13.89
CA TRP A 29 -0.24 -4.73 13.40
C TRP A 29 0.16 -3.34 12.90
N SER A 30 1.37 -3.20 12.38
CA SER A 30 1.87 -1.91 11.89
C SER A 30 2.89 -2.09 10.76
N MET A 31 3.44 -0.97 10.33
CA MET A 31 4.56 -0.93 9.38
C MET A 31 5.88 -1.34 10.05
N THR A 32 6.84 -1.73 9.23
CA THR A 32 8.20 -2.01 9.69
C THR A 32 8.92 -0.76 10.19
N PRO A 33 9.89 -0.88 11.13
CA PRO A 33 10.64 0.27 11.62
C PRO A 33 11.36 1.07 10.53
N LEU A 34 11.90 0.39 9.50
CA LEU A 34 12.54 1.04 8.38
C LEU A 34 11.56 1.88 7.56
N LEU A 35 10.35 1.36 7.32
CA LEU A 35 9.30 2.10 6.61
C LEU A 35 8.84 3.32 7.40
N LYS A 36 8.68 3.17 8.73
CA LYS A 36 8.33 4.31 9.59
C LYS A 36 9.40 5.41 9.50
N LYS A 37 10.67 5.01 9.59
CA LYS A 37 11.77 5.96 9.44
C LYS A 37 11.77 6.63 8.07
N TRP A 38 11.52 5.87 6.99
CA TRP A 38 11.41 6.43 5.64
C TRP A 38 10.30 7.48 5.54
N LEU A 39 9.11 7.20 6.11
CA LEU A 39 8.02 8.18 6.15
C LEU A 39 8.43 9.46 6.89
N ASP A 40 9.09 9.31 8.05
CA ASP A 40 9.48 10.44 8.88
C ASP A 40 10.58 11.31 8.23
N ASP A 41 11.55 10.67 7.56
CA ASP A 41 12.67 11.38 6.96
C ASP A 41 12.31 12.02 5.61
N VAL A 42 11.51 11.32 4.79
CA VAL A 42 11.26 11.69 3.39
C VAL A 42 10.05 12.63 3.26
N LEU A 43 8.99 12.38 4.03
CA LEU A 43 7.75 13.16 3.96
C LEU A 43 7.82 14.38 4.91
N GLU A 44 8.79 15.24 4.69
CA GLU A 44 9.06 16.38 5.56
C GLU A 44 8.15 17.59 5.30
N TYR A 45 8.21 18.54 6.21
CA TYR A 45 7.53 19.84 6.12
C TYR A 45 7.97 20.59 4.87
N GLN A 46 7.02 21.24 4.17
CA GLN A 46 7.19 21.94 2.88
C GLN A 46 7.53 21.04 1.67
N PHE A 47 7.63 19.72 1.87
CA PHE A 47 7.67 18.76 0.77
C PHE A 47 6.32 18.05 0.64
N ALA A 48 5.93 17.28 1.66
CA ALA A 48 4.70 16.49 1.64
C ALA A 48 3.50 17.23 2.28
N TYR A 49 3.75 18.18 3.16
CA TYR A 49 2.72 18.93 3.89
C TYR A 49 3.20 20.35 4.26
N GLY A 50 2.27 21.18 4.72
CA GLY A 50 2.51 22.59 5.01
C GLY A 50 2.09 23.50 3.85
N SER A 51 2.31 24.81 4.00
CA SER A 51 1.79 25.81 3.05
C SER A 51 2.36 25.72 1.62
N LYS A 52 3.54 25.10 1.46
CA LYS A 52 4.20 24.81 0.17
C LYS A 52 4.44 23.32 -0.05
N GLY A 53 3.91 22.47 0.84
CA GLY A 53 4.10 21.03 0.83
C GLY A 53 3.06 20.32 -0.06
N ASP A 54 3.08 20.61 -1.34
CA ASP A 54 2.16 20.10 -2.35
C ASP A 54 2.82 19.20 -3.39
N LYS A 55 4.05 18.75 -3.14
CA LYS A 55 4.87 18.02 -4.12
C LYS A 55 4.30 16.66 -4.49
N LEU A 56 3.50 16.06 -3.59
CA LEU A 56 2.87 14.76 -3.79
C LEU A 56 1.39 14.86 -4.16
N LYS A 57 0.86 16.09 -4.26
CA LYS A 57 -0.54 16.34 -4.57
C LYS A 57 -0.98 15.66 -5.86
N GLY A 58 -2.06 14.89 -5.78
CA GLY A 58 -2.68 14.21 -6.91
C GLY A 58 -1.96 12.92 -7.34
N LYS A 59 -0.80 12.59 -6.76
CA LYS A 59 -0.13 11.30 -6.99
C LYS A 59 -0.90 10.19 -6.26
N ASP A 60 -0.81 8.97 -6.78
CA ASP A 60 -1.43 7.80 -6.15
C ASP A 60 -0.51 7.19 -5.09
N LEU A 61 -1.07 6.86 -3.93
CA LEU A 61 -0.43 6.02 -2.92
C LEU A 61 -1.14 4.67 -2.87
N MET A 62 -0.43 3.60 -3.21
CA MET A 62 -0.89 2.22 -3.13
C MET A 62 -0.04 1.44 -2.13
N LEU A 63 -0.69 0.59 -1.34
CA LEU A 63 0.01 -0.31 -0.42
C LEU A 63 -0.11 -1.74 -0.91
N ILE A 64 0.97 -2.49 -0.76
CA ILE A 64 1.00 -3.95 -0.93
C ILE A 64 1.47 -4.53 0.40
N CYS A 65 0.63 -5.32 1.05
CA CYS A 65 0.91 -5.80 2.39
C CYS A 65 0.90 -7.33 2.42
N SER A 66 1.89 -7.93 3.09
CA SER A 66 1.84 -9.33 3.47
C SER A 66 1.61 -9.48 4.98
N ALA A 67 0.92 -10.54 5.37
CA ALA A 67 0.67 -10.88 6.75
C ALA A 67 0.80 -12.40 6.95
N GLY A 68 1.44 -12.83 8.05
CA GLY A 68 1.58 -14.25 8.40
C GLY A 68 0.25 -14.90 8.81
N GLY A 69 -0.68 -14.12 9.36
CA GLY A 69 -2.00 -14.61 9.75
C GLY A 69 -2.94 -14.84 8.56
N GLN A 70 -3.96 -15.66 8.78
CA GLN A 70 -5.03 -15.90 7.80
C GLN A 70 -5.96 -14.68 7.70
N ALA A 71 -6.66 -14.51 6.56
CA ALA A 71 -7.58 -13.39 6.34
C ALA A 71 -8.63 -13.23 7.45
N LYS A 72 -9.17 -14.35 7.97
CA LYS A 72 -10.15 -14.34 9.07
C LYS A 72 -9.63 -13.65 10.34
N ASN A 73 -8.32 -13.70 10.59
CA ASN A 73 -7.72 -13.05 11.74
C ASN A 73 -7.79 -11.53 11.69
N TYR A 74 -8.02 -10.97 10.50
CA TYR A 74 -8.13 -9.53 10.25
C TYR A 74 -9.56 -9.07 9.96
N SER A 75 -10.54 -9.86 10.39
CA SER A 75 -11.97 -9.59 10.19
C SER A 75 -12.59 -8.62 11.22
N GLY A 76 -11.83 -8.24 12.24
CA GLY A 76 -12.33 -7.47 13.39
C GLY A 76 -12.93 -8.33 14.52
N PHE A 77 -13.10 -9.63 14.31
CA PHE A 77 -13.62 -10.55 15.33
C PHE A 77 -12.49 -11.25 16.10
N ASP A 78 -11.59 -11.95 15.39
CA ASP A 78 -10.55 -12.76 16.03
C ASP A 78 -9.43 -11.91 16.65
N MET A 79 -8.94 -10.90 15.92
CA MET A 79 -7.81 -10.06 16.34
C MET A 79 -8.22 -8.64 16.71
N PHE A 80 -9.52 -8.37 16.80
CA PHE A 80 -10.08 -7.07 17.17
C PHE A 80 -9.69 -5.90 16.25
N ALA A 81 -9.07 -6.17 15.10
CA ALA A 81 -8.71 -5.16 14.11
C ALA A 81 -8.85 -5.69 12.69
N THR A 82 -9.33 -4.84 11.80
CA THR A 82 -9.33 -5.06 10.36
C THR A 82 -8.07 -4.49 9.72
N VAL A 83 -7.70 -4.97 8.52
CA VAL A 83 -6.55 -4.40 7.79
C VAL A 83 -6.72 -2.90 7.52
N PRO A 84 -7.87 -2.36 7.13
CA PRO A 84 -8.07 -0.92 7.00
C PRO A 84 -7.79 -0.12 8.28
N GLU A 85 -8.11 -0.67 9.45
CA GLU A 85 -7.76 -0.03 10.74
C GLU A 85 -6.26 -0.03 10.99
N ILE A 86 -5.57 -1.13 10.69
CA ILE A 86 -4.12 -1.26 10.78
C ILE A 86 -3.42 -0.25 9.84
N LEU A 87 -3.95 -0.07 8.63
CA LEU A 87 -3.37 0.80 7.61
C LEU A 87 -3.86 2.26 7.70
N LYS A 88 -4.68 2.59 8.69
CA LYS A 88 -5.20 3.95 8.89
C LYS A 88 -4.13 5.04 8.87
N PRO A 89 -2.92 4.86 9.45
CA PRO A 89 -1.86 5.86 9.37
C PRO A 89 -1.49 6.25 7.93
N PHE A 90 -1.44 5.29 6.99
CA PHE A 90 -1.14 5.58 5.58
C PHE A 90 -2.25 6.36 4.89
N GLN A 91 -3.51 6.03 5.18
CA GLN A 91 -4.64 6.80 4.67
C GLN A 91 -4.57 8.26 5.15
N LEU A 92 -4.24 8.49 6.42
CA LEU A 92 -4.08 9.83 6.98
C LEU A 92 -2.88 10.56 6.37
N THR A 93 -1.77 9.84 6.13
CA THR A 93 -0.59 10.38 5.44
C THR A 93 -0.94 10.81 4.00
N ALA A 94 -1.65 9.96 3.25
CA ALA A 94 -2.11 10.29 1.90
C ALA A 94 -3.00 11.54 1.91
N ASN A 95 -3.96 11.60 2.83
CA ASN A 95 -4.84 12.75 2.96
C ASN A 95 -4.07 14.04 3.26
N LEU A 96 -3.10 14.00 4.20
CA LEU A 96 -2.28 15.15 4.56
C LEU A 96 -1.39 15.62 3.39
N ALA A 97 -0.82 14.66 2.65
CA ALA A 97 0.02 14.92 1.48
C ALA A 97 -0.81 15.17 0.20
N GLN A 98 -2.14 15.22 0.30
CA GLN A 98 -3.07 15.46 -0.81
C GLN A 98 -2.95 14.41 -1.95
N MET A 99 -2.54 13.20 -1.60
CA MET A 99 -2.45 12.05 -2.50
C MET A 99 -3.79 11.32 -2.62
N ASN A 100 -3.97 10.59 -3.71
CA ASN A 100 -5.07 9.63 -3.85
C ASN A 100 -4.68 8.33 -3.16
N TYR A 101 -5.44 7.91 -2.14
CA TYR A 101 -5.20 6.64 -1.47
C TYR A 101 -5.90 5.52 -2.24
N ALA A 102 -5.11 4.69 -2.91
CA ALA A 102 -5.61 3.54 -3.66
C ALA A 102 -5.98 2.38 -2.75
N GLN A 103 -6.82 1.47 -3.23
CA GLN A 103 -7.16 0.25 -2.51
C GLN A 103 -5.88 -0.58 -2.29
N PRO A 104 -5.54 -0.92 -1.04
CA PRO A 104 -4.40 -1.75 -0.75
C PRO A 104 -4.58 -3.19 -1.25
N LEU A 105 -3.49 -3.83 -1.62
CA LEU A 105 -3.42 -5.25 -1.97
C LEU A 105 -2.85 -6.05 -0.81
N TYR A 106 -3.40 -7.26 -0.56
CA TYR A 106 -3.02 -8.07 0.58
C TYR A 106 -2.63 -9.48 0.18
N MET A 107 -1.64 -10.04 0.87
CA MET A 107 -1.32 -11.45 0.89
C MET A 107 -1.38 -11.94 2.33
N PHE A 108 -2.35 -12.79 2.63
CA PHE A 108 -2.48 -13.43 3.92
C PHE A 108 -1.79 -14.78 3.94
N ASN A 109 -1.54 -15.33 5.13
CA ASN A 109 -0.88 -16.61 5.33
C ASN A 109 0.51 -16.68 4.65
N ALA A 110 1.20 -15.55 4.59
CA ALA A 110 2.43 -15.38 3.81
C ALA A 110 3.55 -16.37 4.23
N ASP A 111 3.62 -16.74 5.50
CA ASP A 111 4.64 -17.67 6.02
C ASP A 111 4.43 -19.11 5.55
N ALA A 112 3.23 -19.46 5.11
CA ALA A 112 2.87 -20.80 4.60
C ALA A 112 2.50 -20.80 3.11
N CYS A 113 2.66 -19.66 2.43
CA CYS A 113 2.32 -19.51 1.02
C CYS A 113 3.34 -20.27 0.16
N ALA A 114 2.88 -21.10 -0.77
CA ALA A 114 3.75 -21.80 -1.70
C ALA A 114 4.27 -20.85 -2.79
N ASP A 115 5.43 -21.17 -3.37
CA ASP A 115 6.08 -20.31 -4.38
C ASP A 115 5.18 -20.01 -5.59
N ASP A 116 4.39 -20.98 -6.02
CA ASP A 116 3.46 -20.82 -7.14
C ASP A 116 2.27 -19.90 -6.79
N GLU A 117 1.85 -19.87 -5.54
CA GLU A 117 0.84 -18.93 -5.04
C GLU A 117 1.43 -17.52 -4.99
N VAL A 118 2.66 -17.36 -4.49
CA VAL A 118 3.37 -16.07 -4.50
C VAL A 118 3.48 -15.52 -5.93
N GLU A 119 3.80 -16.40 -6.90
CA GLU A 119 3.87 -16.01 -8.31
C GLU A 119 2.51 -15.56 -8.87
N LYS A 120 1.41 -16.22 -8.48
CA LYS A 120 0.04 -15.82 -8.85
C LYS A 120 -0.31 -14.43 -8.29
N TYR A 121 -0.01 -14.19 -7.01
CA TYR A 121 -0.16 -12.85 -6.41
C TYR A 121 0.63 -11.81 -7.21
N GLY A 122 1.92 -12.06 -7.48
CA GLY A 122 2.78 -11.13 -8.21
C GLY A 122 2.25 -10.79 -9.60
N LYS A 123 1.80 -11.79 -10.37
CA LYS A 123 1.20 -11.57 -11.70
C LYS A 123 -0.09 -10.77 -11.64
N SER A 124 -0.88 -11.01 -10.62
CA SER A 124 -2.15 -10.30 -10.42
C SER A 124 -1.92 -8.85 -10.03
N TRP A 125 -1.04 -8.61 -9.07
CA TRP A 125 -0.72 -7.26 -8.61
C TRP A 125 -0.04 -6.42 -9.68
N ALA A 126 0.83 -7.01 -10.51
CA ALA A 126 1.44 -6.32 -11.64
C ALA A 126 0.39 -5.72 -12.58
N ARG A 127 -0.69 -6.44 -12.89
CA ARG A 127 -1.78 -5.92 -13.70
C ARG A 127 -2.48 -4.72 -13.07
N VAL A 128 -2.70 -4.76 -11.76
CA VAL A 128 -3.34 -3.64 -11.02
C VAL A 128 -2.41 -2.43 -10.94
N ILE A 129 -1.10 -2.67 -10.78
CA ILE A 129 -0.10 -1.60 -10.71
C ILE A 129 0.07 -0.92 -12.07
N ASP A 130 0.07 -1.70 -13.15
CA ASP A 130 0.30 -1.21 -14.52
C ASP A 130 -0.97 -0.69 -15.20
N ASP A 131 -2.14 -0.79 -14.55
CA ASP A 131 -3.39 -0.33 -15.14
C ASP A 131 -3.29 1.16 -15.49
N GLU A 132 -3.26 1.43 -16.81
CA GLU A 132 -3.12 2.76 -17.39
C GLU A 132 -4.40 3.60 -17.31
N THR A 133 -5.48 3.10 -16.76
CA THR A 133 -6.70 3.90 -16.52
C THR A 133 -6.44 5.03 -15.50
N ARG A 134 -5.26 5.61 -15.64
CA ARG A 134 -4.77 6.79 -14.96
C ARG A 134 -5.64 7.98 -15.35
N GLY A 135 -6.22 8.56 -14.42
CA GLY A 135 -6.97 9.82 -14.60
C GLY A 135 -8.03 9.97 -13.55
N ASN A 136 -8.48 8.87 -13.00
CA ASN A 136 -9.54 8.89 -12.00
C ASN A 136 -9.11 8.32 -10.64
N GLY A 137 -7.79 8.16 -10.42
CA GLY A 137 -7.25 7.44 -9.27
C GLY A 137 -7.75 5.98 -9.27
N LEU A 138 -7.09 5.09 -8.55
CA LEU A 138 -7.72 3.83 -8.17
C LEU A 138 -8.87 4.17 -7.21
N ASN A 139 -9.92 4.73 -7.78
CA ASN A 139 -11.12 5.06 -7.06
C ASN A 139 -11.75 3.74 -6.65
N PHE A 140 -12.16 3.58 -5.41
CA PHE A 140 -12.94 2.42 -4.94
C PHE A 140 -14.18 2.15 -5.81
N ALA A 141 -14.56 3.10 -6.65
CA ALA A 141 -15.63 3.00 -7.62
C ALA A 141 -15.23 2.37 -8.97
N ASN A 142 -13.96 2.07 -9.22
CA ASN A 142 -13.58 1.39 -10.46
C ASN A 142 -13.99 -0.08 -10.38
N ALA A 143 -15.15 -0.40 -10.95
CA ALA A 143 -15.75 -1.73 -10.93
C ALA A 143 -14.79 -2.80 -11.49
N LYS A 144 -14.06 -2.48 -12.57
CA LYS A 144 -13.15 -3.41 -13.24
C LYS A 144 -12.01 -3.88 -12.33
N ILE A 145 -11.40 -2.97 -11.57
CA ILE A 145 -10.32 -3.34 -10.62
C ILE A 145 -10.89 -4.18 -9.47
N ARG A 146 -12.11 -3.86 -9.02
CA ARG A 146 -12.79 -4.66 -8.00
C ARG A 146 -13.05 -6.07 -8.49
N ASP A 147 -13.60 -6.20 -9.70
CA ASP A 147 -13.92 -7.49 -10.30
C ASP A 147 -12.64 -8.34 -10.45
N GLU A 148 -11.52 -7.74 -10.90
CA GLU A 148 -10.22 -8.43 -11.01
C GLU A 148 -9.66 -8.85 -9.64
N LEU A 149 -9.83 -8.03 -8.61
CA LEU A 149 -9.43 -8.36 -7.24
C LEU A 149 -10.33 -9.44 -6.65
N ASP A 150 -11.64 -9.36 -6.85
CA ASP A 150 -12.60 -10.34 -6.39
C ASP A 150 -12.33 -11.71 -7.04
N GLU A 151 -12.04 -11.75 -8.36
CA GLU A 151 -11.61 -12.98 -9.05
C GLU A 151 -10.33 -13.58 -8.43
N VAL A 152 -9.36 -12.73 -8.07
CA VAL A 152 -8.13 -13.19 -7.41
C VAL A 152 -8.42 -13.75 -6.03
N TYR A 153 -9.23 -13.06 -5.23
CA TYR A 153 -9.59 -13.53 -3.91
C TYR A 153 -10.41 -14.83 -3.97
N GLU A 154 -11.32 -14.97 -4.93
CA GLU A 154 -12.04 -16.23 -5.17
C GLU A 154 -11.10 -17.38 -5.55
N GLN A 155 -10.16 -17.14 -6.51
CA GLN A 155 -9.19 -18.14 -6.95
C GLN A 155 -8.25 -18.61 -5.82
N LEU A 156 -7.99 -17.74 -4.85
CA LEU A 156 -7.17 -18.00 -3.68
C LEU A 156 -7.97 -18.55 -2.48
N GLY A 157 -9.31 -18.69 -2.62
CA GLY A 157 -10.17 -19.14 -1.53
C GLY A 157 -10.23 -18.13 -0.36
N LEU A 158 -10.02 -16.85 -0.65
CA LEU A 158 -9.98 -15.75 0.32
C LEU A 158 -11.26 -14.90 0.28
N ALA A 159 -12.20 -15.19 -0.63
CA ALA A 159 -13.51 -14.55 -0.73
C ALA A 159 -14.56 -15.25 0.13
#